data_3ed3da9f85aae07c5274f35a152a5fe4
#
_entry.id   3ed3da9f85aae07c5274f35a152a5fe4
#
_cell.length_a   1.000
_cell.length_b   1.000
_cell.length_c   1.000
_cell.angle_alpha   90.00
_cell.angle_beta   90.00
_cell.angle_gamma   90.00
#
_symmetry.space_group_name_H-M   'P 1'
#
loop_
_entity.id
_entity.type
_entity.pdbx_description
1 polymer ?
#
loop_
_entity_poly.entity_id
_entity_poly.type
_entity_poly.pdbx_seq_one_letter_code
_entity_poly.pdbx_strand_id
1 'polypeptide(L)'
;MSQIYKVVLLGESGVGKTCIINYFVTKKFDSDFTPSATAQYMTKRIEFPGGKSLKFDIWDTIGQEKFHSLNRLYYNGAKAFILVYDVISRENFNKMKEYWYKEVMGLSNQDVIIAIVESKSDLYKERKVDKIEGEKFAEENGAIFASTSAKKGIGIQDLFDSIGRKILNDDFVIVGNEIKDDYEKSKEINEDGGRESFRLSTKKSKNKNNKKNDCC
;
A
#
# COMPACT_ATOMS: atom_id res chain seq x y z
N MET A 1 23.53 -12.24 -8.79
CA MET A 1 22.25 -12.21 -9.54
C MET A 1 21.24 -11.43 -8.71
N SER A 2 20.56 -10.45 -9.27
CA SER A 2 19.49 -9.71 -8.53
C SER A 2 18.30 -10.64 -8.36
N GLN A 3 17.85 -10.84 -7.13
CA GLN A 3 16.67 -11.64 -6.82
C GLN A 3 15.42 -10.96 -7.34
N ILE A 4 14.53 -11.73 -7.97
CA ILE A 4 13.27 -11.24 -8.54
C ILE A 4 12.15 -11.55 -7.56
N TYR A 5 11.31 -10.55 -7.31
CA TYR A 5 10.18 -10.68 -6.40
C TYR A 5 8.88 -10.38 -7.12
N LYS A 6 7.96 -11.33 -7.06
CA LYS A 6 6.64 -11.19 -7.66
C LYS A 6 5.75 -10.36 -6.74
N VAL A 7 5.11 -9.35 -7.33
CA VAL A 7 4.16 -8.44 -6.69
C VAL A 7 2.85 -8.48 -7.48
N VAL A 8 1.74 -8.73 -6.83
CA VAL A 8 0.42 -8.87 -7.47
C VAL A 8 -0.51 -7.77 -6.98
N LEU A 9 -1.14 -7.04 -7.90
CA LEU A 9 -2.16 -6.05 -7.58
C LEU A 9 -3.55 -6.66 -7.70
N LEU A 10 -4.37 -6.45 -6.68
CA LEU A 10 -5.74 -6.94 -6.58
C LEU A 10 -6.70 -5.80 -6.21
N GLY A 11 -7.95 -5.95 -6.57
CA GLY A 11 -9.01 -4.97 -6.32
C GLY A 11 -10.01 -4.92 -7.48
N GLU A 12 -11.10 -4.24 -7.28
CA GLU A 12 -12.19 -4.12 -8.25
C GLU A 12 -11.79 -3.44 -9.57
N SER A 13 -12.62 -3.57 -10.56
CA SER A 13 -12.40 -2.86 -11.83
C SER A 13 -12.47 -1.36 -11.63
N GLY A 14 -11.60 -0.60 -12.32
CA GLY A 14 -11.60 0.86 -12.27
C GLY A 14 -11.02 1.50 -11.01
N VAL A 15 -10.56 0.72 -10.01
CA VAL A 15 -9.92 1.28 -8.80
C VAL A 15 -8.53 1.90 -9.06
N GLY A 16 -7.94 1.69 -10.23
CA GLY A 16 -6.68 2.33 -10.62
C GLY A 16 -5.42 1.46 -10.51
N LYS A 17 -5.53 0.13 -10.42
CA LYS A 17 -4.38 -0.79 -10.39
C LYS A 17 -3.40 -0.53 -11.52
N THR A 18 -3.89 -0.58 -12.74
CA THR A 18 -3.09 -0.35 -13.95
C THR A 18 -2.44 1.04 -13.97
N CYS A 19 -3.18 2.08 -13.52
CA CYS A 19 -2.63 3.43 -13.45
C CYS A 19 -1.47 3.53 -12.45
N ILE A 20 -1.57 2.85 -11.30
CA ILE A 20 -0.49 2.78 -10.31
C ILE A 20 0.77 2.13 -10.92
N ILE A 21 0.60 0.98 -11.59
CA ILE A 21 1.73 0.26 -12.19
C ILE A 21 2.37 1.07 -13.31
N ASN A 22 1.55 1.60 -14.23
CA ASN A 22 2.04 2.40 -15.34
C ASN A 22 2.81 3.62 -14.83
N TYR A 23 2.26 4.33 -13.85
CA TYR A 23 2.97 5.46 -13.26
C TYR A 23 4.27 5.03 -12.57
N PHE A 24 4.26 3.93 -11.83
CA PHE A 24 5.47 3.43 -11.18
C PHE A 24 6.58 3.16 -12.19
N VAL A 25 6.27 2.51 -13.30
CA VAL A 25 7.25 2.11 -14.32
C VAL A 25 7.67 3.29 -15.19
N THR A 26 6.71 4.08 -15.70
CA THR A 26 6.95 5.09 -16.75
C THR A 26 7.05 6.52 -16.22
N LYS A 27 6.61 6.78 -14.98
CA LYS A 27 6.45 8.12 -14.39
C LYS A 27 5.48 9.01 -15.17
N LYS A 28 4.58 8.40 -15.97
CA LYS A 28 3.57 9.12 -16.75
C LYS A 28 2.18 8.64 -16.36
N PHE A 29 1.23 9.56 -16.34
CA PHE A 29 -0.20 9.27 -16.20
C PHE A 29 -0.87 9.49 -17.54
N ASP A 30 -1.64 8.49 -17.98
CA ASP A 30 -2.47 8.56 -19.17
C ASP A 30 -3.94 8.68 -18.75
N SER A 31 -4.60 9.78 -19.15
CA SER A 31 -6.02 10.01 -18.86
C SER A 31 -6.96 9.18 -19.74
N ASP A 32 -6.48 8.78 -20.92
CA ASP A 32 -7.28 8.10 -21.95
C ASP A 32 -7.22 6.57 -21.82
N PHE A 33 -6.77 6.12 -20.64
CA PHE A 33 -6.58 4.72 -20.36
C PHE A 33 -7.92 3.95 -20.36
N THR A 34 -8.03 2.96 -21.26
CA THR A 34 -9.12 2.00 -21.26
C THR A 34 -8.85 0.88 -20.25
N PRO A 35 -9.90 0.40 -19.53
CA PRO A 35 -9.73 -0.71 -18.57
C PRO A 35 -9.05 -1.92 -19.20
N SER A 36 -8.08 -2.48 -18.49
CA SER A 36 -7.34 -3.67 -18.96
C SER A 36 -8.27 -4.86 -19.10
N ALA A 37 -8.42 -5.35 -20.33
CA ALA A 37 -9.17 -6.57 -20.63
C ALA A 37 -8.33 -7.85 -20.41
N THR A 38 -7.01 -7.69 -20.21
CA THR A 38 -6.06 -8.79 -20.02
C THR A 38 -5.13 -8.47 -18.86
N ALA A 39 -4.72 -9.50 -18.13
CA ALA A 39 -3.66 -9.34 -17.12
C ALA A 39 -2.37 -8.90 -17.82
N GLN A 40 -1.72 -7.89 -17.26
CA GLN A 40 -0.46 -7.37 -17.77
C GLN A 40 0.66 -7.63 -16.75
N TYR A 41 1.86 -7.72 -17.27
CA TYR A 41 3.06 -7.98 -16.49
C TYR A 41 4.11 -6.93 -16.83
N MET A 42 4.69 -6.33 -15.81
CA MET A 42 5.75 -5.33 -15.94
C MET A 42 6.89 -5.63 -14.97
N THR A 43 8.11 -5.34 -15.39
CA THR A 43 9.29 -5.49 -14.53
C THR A 43 9.91 -4.13 -14.24
N LYS A 44 10.27 -3.92 -12.96
CA LYS A 44 10.98 -2.71 -12.52
C LYS A 44 12.07 -3.06 -11.51
N ARG A 45 13.27 -2.50 -11.70
CA ARG A 45 14.35 -2.53 -10.71
C ARG A 45 14.25 -1.31 -9.81
N ILE A 46 14.43 -1.52 -8.52
CA ILE A 46 14.51 -0.48 -7.49
C ILE A 46 15.86 -0.59 -6.81
N GLU A 47 16.49 0.55 -6.57
CA GLU A 47 17.76 0.65 -5.86
C GLU A 47 17.53 1.24 -4.48
N PHE A 48 18.18 0.66 -3.47
CA PHE A 48 18.11 1.05 -2.08
C PHE A 48 19.48 1.54 -1.59
N PRO A 49 19.52 2.34 -0.51
CA PRO A 49 20.77 2.73 0.10
C PRO A 49 21.68 1.52 0.41
N GLY A 50 22.99 1.72 0.34
CA GLY A 50 23.97 0.65 0.55
C GLY A 50 24.17 -0.29 -0.66
N GLY A 51 23.73 0.13 -1.87
CA GLY A 51 23.95 -0.63 -3.11
C GLY A 51 23.05 -1.86 -3.26
N LYS A 52 22.07 -2.05 -2.36
CA LYS A 52 21.06 -3.10 -2.49
C LYS A 52 20.12 -2.79 -3.64
N SER A 53 19.70 -3.79 -4.40
CA SER A 53 18.69 -3.61 -5.44
C SER A 53 17.76 -4.80 -5.52
N LEU A 54 16.47 -4.53 -5.76
CA LEU A 54 15.45 -5.54 -5.98
C LEU A 54 14.88 -5.38 -7.39
N LYS A 55 14.49 -6.51 -7.98
CA LYS A 55 13.74 -6.53 -9.22
C LYS A 55 12.32 -7.00 -8.91
N PHE A 56 11.33 -6.16 -9.21
CA PHE A 56 9.93 -6.51 -9.08
C PHE A 56 9.36 -6.97 -10.41
N ASP A 57 8.70 -8.12 -10.37
CA ASP A 57 7.81 -8.61 -11.41
C ASP A 57 6.38 -8.30 -10.96
N ILE A 58 5.78 -7.29 -11.56
CA ILE A 58 4.51 -6.70 -11.14
C ILE A 58 3.39 -7.20 -12.04
N TRP A 59 2.39 -7.82 -11.44
CA TRP A 59 1.25 -8.40 -12.14
C TRP A 59 0.01 -7.56 -11.92
N ASP A 60 -0.49 -6.95 -13.00
CA ASP A 60 -1.77 -6.27 -13.04
C ASP A 60 -2.88 -7.30 -13.30
N THR A 61 -3.77 -7.50 -12.35
CA THR A 61 -4.84 -8.46 -12.49
C THR A 61 -6.11 -7.81 -13.04
N ILE A 62 -6.97 -8.63 -13.65
CA ILE A 62 -8.26 -8.19 -14.13
C ILE A 62 -9.20 -8.02 -12.92
N GLY A 63 -9.70 -6.78 -12.71
CA GLY A 63 -10.56 -6.45 -11.57
C GLY A 63 -12.03 -6.84 -11.74
N GLN A 64 -12.42 -7.50 -12.84
CA GLN A 64 -13.81 -7.91 -13.05
C GLN A 64 -14.11 -9.22 -12.32
N GLU A 65 -15.24 -9.27 -11.63
CA GLU A 65 -15.71 -10.41 -10.85
C GLU A 65 -15.77 -11.73 -11.67
N LYS A 66 -16.02 -11.65 -12.96
CA LYS A 66 -16.06 -12.81 -13.88
C LYS A 66 -14.72 -13.54 -13.98
N PHE A 67 -13.62 -12.89 -13.60
CA PHE A 67 -12.26 -13.42 -13.74
C PHE A 67 -11.57 -13.69 -12.39
N HIS A 68 -12.28 -13.63 -11.26
CA HIS A 68 -11.69 -13.87 -9.95
C HIS A 68 -10.99 -15.24 -9.85
N SER A 69 -11.58 -16.29 -10.44
CA SER A 69 -10.94 -17.62 -10.44
C SER A 69 -9.63 -17.68 -11.22
N LEU A 70 -9.47 -16.83 -12.24
CA LEU A 70 -8.22 -16.72 -13.01
C LEU A 70 -7.12 -15.99 -12.24
N ASN A 71 -7.49 -15.08 -11.34
CA ASN A 71 -6.52 -14.34 -10.54
C ASN A 71 -5.70 -15.26 -9.62
N ARG A 72 -6.29 -16.39 -9.16
CA ARG A 72 -5.60 -17.38 -8.34
C ARG A 72 -4.37 -17.98 -9.01
N LEU A 73 -4.35 -18.04 -10.33
CA LEU A 73 -3.19 -18.52 -11.09
C LEU A 73 -1.98 -17.59 -10.90
N TYR A 74 -2.24 -16.30 -10.62
CA TYR A 74 -1.20 -15.31 -10.42
C TYR A 74 -0.66 -15.24 -8.97
N TYR A 75 -1.30 -15.93 -8.01
CA TYR A 75 -0.93 -15.84 -6.60
C TYR A 75 0.31 -16.67 -6.26
N ASN A 76 0.53 -17.75 -7.01
CA ASN A 76 1.66 -18.65 -6.75
C ASN A 76 3.02 -17.93 -6.86
N GLY A 77 3.81 -18.04 -5.80
CA GLY A 77 5.13 -17.41 -5.72
C GLY A 77 5.11 -15.89 -5.52
N ALA A 78 3.95 -15.29 -5.25
CA ALA A 78 3.88 -13.87 -4.90
C ALA A 78 4.56 -13.62 -3.54
N LYS A 79 5.44 -12.61 -3.48
CA LYS A 79 6.04 -12.14 -2.23
C LYS A 79 5.25 -11.00 -1.61
N ALA A 80 4.52 -10.23 -2.44
CA ALA A 80 3.66 -9.17 -1.95
C ALA A 80 2.34 -9.09 -2.73
N PHE A 81 1.28 -8.73 -2.03
CA PHE A 81 -0.01 -8.38 -2.59
C PHE A 81 -0.34 -6.92 -2.27
N ILE A 82 -0.75 -6.18 -3.28
CA ILE A 82 -1.22 -4.80 -3.18
C ILE A 82 -2.73 -4.80 -3.39
N LEU A 83 -3.49 -4.55 -2.32
CA LEU A 83 -4.95 -4.53 -2.34
C LEU A 83 -5.42 -3.09 -2.51
N VAL A 84 -5.98 -2.80 -3.68
CA VAL A 84 -6.31 -1.44 -4.10
C VAL A 84 -7.80 -1.18 -4.01
N TYR A 85 -8.18 -0.06 -3.39
CA TYR A 85 -9.52 0.53 -3.45
C TYR A 85 -9.40 2.01 -3.82
N ASP A 86 -10.45 2.60 -4.38
CA ASP A 86 -10.47 4.04 -4.62
C ASP A 86 -11.22 4.80 -3.51
N VAL A 87 -10.79 6.01 -3.23
CA VAL A 87 -11.34 6.83 -2.12
C VAL A 87 -12.79 7.25 -2.35
N ILE A 88 -13.29 7.19 -3.58
CA ILE A 88 -14.65 7.64 -3.95
C ILE A 88 -15.70 6.54 -3.91
N SER A 89 -15.33 5.29 -3.60
CA SER A 89 -16.25 4.16 -3.55
C SER A 89 -16.16 3.39 -2.23
N ARG A 90 -17.17 3.56 -1.39
CA ARG A 90 -17.35 2.77 -0.17
C ARG A 90 -17.49 1.27 -0.47
N GLU A 91 -18.14 0.93 -1.57
CA GLU A 91 -18.31 -0.45 -2.01
C GLU A 91 -16.97 -1.12 -2.31
N ASN A 92 -16.08 -0.44 -3.06
CA ASN A 92 -14.76 -0.97 -3.38
C ASN A 92 -13.90 -1.19 -2.14
N PHE A 93 -13.99 -0.30 -1.14
CA PHE A 93 -13.32 -0.49 0.14
C PHE A 93 -13.86 -1.70 0.91
N ASN A 94 -15.17 -1.88 0.95
CA ASN A 94 -15.77 -3.06 1.59
C ASN A 94 -15.38 -4.35 0.87
N LYS A 95 -15.43 -4.40 -0.46
CA LYS A 95 -14.99 -5.55 -1.26
C LYS A 95 -13.49 -5.83 -1.06
N MET A 96 -12.66 -4.80 -0.95
CA MET A 96 -11.25 -4.97 -0.64
C MET A 96 -11.05 -5.71 0.68
N LYS A 97 -11.80 -5.36 1.74
CA LYS A 97 -11.72 -6.01 3.06
C LYS A 97 -12.35 -7.40 3.07
N GLU A 98 -13.57 -7.52 2.53
CA GLU A 98 -14.42 -8.70 2.72
C GLU A 98 -14.11 -9.82 1.74
N TYR A 99 -13.62 -9.46 0.55
CA TYR A 99 -13.30 -10.42 -0.50
C TYR A 99 -11.77 -10.52 -0.72
N TRP A 100 -11.13 -9.48 -1.25
CA TRP A 100 -9.74 -9.56 -1.68
C TRP A 100 -8.75 -9.88 -0.54
N TYR A 101 -8.90 -9.20 0.59
CA TYR A 101 -8.05 -9.47 1.75
C TYR A 101 -8.24 -10.90 2.27
N LYS A 102 -9.49 -11.34 2.45
CA LYS A 102 -9.77 -12.70 2.93
C LYS A 102 -9.30 -13.77 1.95
N GLU A 103 -9.42 -13.54 0.65
CA GLU A 103 -8.95 -14.47 -0.37
C GLU A 103 -7.43 -14.64 -0.29
N VAL A 104 -6.69 -13.54 -0.22
CA VAL A 104 -5.23 -13.58 -0.08
C VAL A 104 -4.82 -14.29 1.21
N MET A 105 -5.47 -13.98 2.33
CA MET A 105 -5.17 -14.62 3.63
C MET A 105 -5.50 -16.11 3.63
N GLY A 106 -6.53 -16.54 2.90
CA GLY A 106 -6.89 -17.95 2.79
C GLY A 106 -5.98 -18.79 1.90
N LEU A 107 -5.23 -18.16 1.00
CA LEU A 107 -4.40 -18.83 0.00
C LEU A 107 -2.89 -18.67 0.23
N SER A 108 -2.49 -17.65 0.98
CA SER A 108 -1.08 -17.36 1.21
C SER A 108 -0.52 -18.19 2.35
N ASN A 109 0.58 -18.85 2.10
CA ASN A 109 1.47 -19.31 3.17
C ASN A 109 2.01 -18.07 3.90
N GLN A 110 2.23 -18.16 5.20
CA GLN A 110 2.36 -17.09 6.20
C GLN A 110 3.41 -15.98 5.97
N ASP A 111 4.08 -15.93 4.85
CA ASP A 111 5.26 -15.07 4.64
C ASP A 111 5.09 -14.04 3.50
N VAL A 112 3.84 -13.62 3.25
CA VAL A 112 3.55 -12.62 2.22
C VAL A 112 3.41 -11.22 2.82
N ILE A 113 3.87 -10.23 2.09
CA ILE A 113 3.69 -8.83 2.44
C ILE A 113 2.35 -8.35 1.86
N ILE A 114 1.51 -7.74 2.69
CA ILE A 114 0.26 -7.13 2.25
C ILE A 114 0.39 -5.61 2.34
N ALA A 115 -0.04 -4.93 1.29
CA ALA A 115 -0.20 -3.49 1.25
C ALA A 115 -1.66 -3.13 0.93
N ILE A 116 -2.28 -2.34 1.80
CA ILE A 116 -3.61 -1.74 1.61
C ILE A 116 -3.40 -0.36 1.00
N VAL A 117 -3.98 -0.15 -0.17
CA VAL A 117 -3.71 1.05 -0.95
C VAL A 117 -4.99 1.78 -1.31
N GLU A 118 -5.13 2.99 -0.79
CA GLU A 118 -6.13 3.91 -1.33
C GLU A 118 -5.59 4.58 -2.59
N SER A 119 -6.38 4.58 -3.63
CA SER A 119 -6.08 5.23 -4.89
C SER A 119 -6.96 6.45 -5.12
N LYS A 120 -6.61 7.26 -6.12
CA LYS A 120 -7.33 8.49 -6.49
C LYS A 120 -7.43 9.49 -5.33
N SER A 121 -6.39 9.56 -4.47
CA SER A 121 -6.37 10.44 -3.31
C SER A 121 -6.49 11.94 -3.66
N ASP A 122 -6.24 12.30 -4.92
CA ASP A 122 -6.48 13.63 -5.47
C ASP A 122 -7.96 14.03 -5.55
N LEU A 123 -8.88 13.05 -5.50
CA LEU A 123 -10.34 13.28 -5.50
C LEU A 123 -10.90 13.47 -4.06
N TYR A 124 -10.19 14.24 -3.25
CA TYR A 124 -10.52 14.45 -1.82
C TYR A 124 -11.92 15.04 -1.59
N LYS A 125 -12.43 15.85 -2.53
CA LYS A 125 -13.79 16.41 -2.45
C LYS A 125 -14.92 15.38 -2.65
N GLU A 126 -14.59 14.27 -3.32
CA GLU A 126 -15.53 13.18 -3.63
C GLU A 126 -15.31 11.97 -2.72
N ARG A 127 -14.41 12.11 -1.74
CA ARG A 127 -14.03 11.05 -0.81
C ARG A 127 -15.24 10.49 -0.05
N LYS A 128 -15.40 9.17 -0.09
CA LYS A 128 -16.42 8.40 0.64
C LYS A 128 -15.84 7.45 1.67
N VAL A 129 -14.52 7.25 1.63
CA VAL A 129 -13.77 6.43 2.58
C VAL A 129 -12.75 7.30 3.27
N ASP A 130 -12.83 7.41 4.59
CA ASP A 130 -11.86 8.20 5.34
C ASP A 130 -10.50 7.51 5.32
N LYS A 131 -9.43 8.28 5.18
CA LYS A 131 -8.05 7.77 5.18
C LYS A 131 -7.75 6.95 6.44
N ILE A 132 -8.24 7.45 7.59
CA ILE A 132 -8.07 6.79 8.90
C ILE A 132 -8.67 5.38 8.91
N GLU A 133 -9.76 5.13 8.17
CA GLU A 133 -10.35 3.79 8.08
C GLU A 133 -9.42 2.80 7.37
N GLY A 134 -8.78 3.24 6.30
CA GLY A 134 -7.80 2.43 5.56
C GLY A 134 -6.53 2.18 6.37
N GLU A 135 -6.02 3.23 7.03
CA GLU A 135 -4.85 3.15 7.92
C GLU A 135 -5.10 2.17 9.07
N LYS A 136 -6.22 2.31 9.76
CA LYS A 136 -6.62 1.43 10.87
C LYS A 136 -6.75 -0.03 10.42
N PHE A 137 -7.41 -0.27 9.28
CA PHE A 137 -7.53 -1.62 8.75
C PHE A 137 -6.17 -2.23 8.42
N ALA A 138 -5.25 -1.46 7.86
CA ALA A 138 -3.89 -1.92 7.57
C ALA A 138 -3.11 -2.22 8.86
N GLU A 139 -3.17 -1.35 9.87
CA GLU A 139 -2.51 -1.51 11.17
C GLU A 139 -3.01 -2.77 11.90
N GLU A 140 -4.32 -2.97 11.99
CA GLU A 140 -4.95 -4.13 12.64
C GLU A 140 -4.52 -5.46 11.99
N ASN A 141 -4.12 -5.43 10.72
CA ASN A 141 -3.74 -6.61 9.95
C ASN A 141 -2.22 -6.70 9.65
N GLY A 142 -1.39 -5.85 10.26
CA GLY A 142 0.06 -5.85 10.07
C GLY A 142 0.47 -5.54 8.63
N ALA A 143 -0.41 -4.91 7.85
CA ALA A 143 -0.20 -4.54 6.45
C ALA A 143 0.45 -3.15 6.33
N ILE A 144 1.08 -2.90 5.18
CA ILE A 144 1.53 -1.57 4.78
C ILE A 144 0.28 -0.77 4.37
N PHE A 145 0.17 0.50 4.78
CA PHE A 145 -0.79 1.43 4.21
C PHE A 145 -0.12 2.42 3.28
N ALA A 146 -0.76 2.74 2.15
CA ALA A 146 -0.32 3.80 1.26
C ALA A 146 -1.51 4.56 0.66
N SER A 147 -1.40 5.90 0.69
CA SER A 147 -2.33 6.80 -0.02
C SER A 147 -1.69 7.22 -1.34
N THR A 148 -2.38 6.97 -2.46
CA THR A 148 -1.78 7.14 -3.78
C THR A 148 -2.66 7.94 -4.75
N SER A 149 -2.00 8.70 -5.61
CA SER A 149 -2.60 9.30 -6.81
C SER A 149 -1.69 9.13 -8.00
N ALA A 150 -2.09 8.30 -8.96
CA ALA A 150 -1.37 8.17 -10.22
C ALA A 150 -1.40 9.47 -11.04
N LYS A 151 -2.51 10.21 -10.98
CA LYS A 151 -2.68 11.50 -11.67
C LYS A 151 -1.69 12.56 -11.16
N LYS A 152 -1.40 12.56 -9.86
CA LYS A 152 -0.48 13.53 -9.25
C LYS A 152 0.91 12.94 -9.00
N GLY A 153 1.09 11.65 -9.20
CA GLY A 153 2.35 10.95 -8.93
C GLY A 153 2.70 10.80 -7.46
N ILE A 154 1.71 10.80 -6.61
CA ILE A 154 1.86 10.84 -5.14
C ILE A 154 1.80 9.44 -4.57
N GLY A 155 2.67 9.13 -3.58
CA GLY A 155 2.67 7.93 -2.75
C GLY A 155 3.03 6.62 -3.46
N ILE A 156 3.15 6.61 -4.80
CA ILE A 156 3.39 5.37 -5.56
C ILE A 156 4.83 4.87 -5.38
N GLN A 157 5.82 5.77 -5.43
CA GLN A 157 7.20 5.36 -5.18
C GLN A 157 7.36 4.85 -3.75
N ASP A 158 6.82 5.57 -2.77
CA ASP A 158 6.88 5.22 -1.35
C ASP A 158 6.24 3.85 -1.06
N LEU A 159 5.14 3.51 -1.75
CA LEU A 159 4.50 2.20 -1.67
C LEU A 159 5.48 1.08 -2.05
N PHE A 160 6.11 1.17 -3.22
CA PHE A 160 7.02 0.13 -3.69
C PHE A 160 8.32 0.10 -2.89
N ASP A 161 8.81 1.25 -2.44
CA ASP A 161 9.97 1.34 -1.57
C ASP A 161 9.69 0.70 -0.20
N SER A 162 8.49 0.89 0.37
CA SER A 162 8.07 0.25 1.63
C SER A 162 7.99 -1.26 1.50
N ILE A 163 7.43 -1.78 0.38
CA ILE A 163 7.41 -3.21 0.09
C ILE A 163 8.84 -3.75 -0.03
N GLY A 164 9.71 -3.05 -0.75
CA GLY A 164 11.09 -3.47 -0.93
C GLY A 164 11.90 -3.49 0.36
N ARG A 165 11.71 -2.49 1.22
CA ARG A 165 12.34 -2.47 2.56
C ARG A 165 11.87 -3.64 3.42
N LYS A 166 10.58 -3.93 3.42
CA LYS A 166 10.04 -5.09 4.16
C LYS A 166 10.59 -6.41 3.62
N ILE A 167 10.84 -6.53 2.31
CA ILE A 167 11.53 -7.69 1.71
C ILE A 167 12.99 -7.79 2.18
N LEU A 168 13.67 -6.65 2.30
CA LEU A 168 15.08 -6.60 2.74
C LEU A 168 15.25 -6.73 4.26
N ASN A 169 14.16 -6.84 5.03
CA ASN A 169 14.13 -6.76 6.50
C ASN A 169 14.80 -5.47 7.01
N ASP A 170 14.62 -4.38 6.29
CA ASP A 170 15.19 -3.07 6.60
C ASP A 170 14.11 -2.25 7.32
N ASP A 171 14.18 -2.18 8.66
CA ASP A 171 13.16 -1.58 9.54
C ASP A 171 13.09 -0.03 9.45
N PHE A 172 13.65 0.55 8.40
CA PHE A 172 13.57 1.99 8.19
C PHE A 172 12.16 2.38 7.72
N VAL A 173 11.37 2.91 8.64
CA VAL A 173 10.04 3.48 8.32
C VAL A 173 10.24 4.73 7.46
N ILE A 174 9.77 4.69 6.22
CA ILE A 174 9.57 5.92 5.46
C ILE A 174 8.33 6.59 6.08
N VAL A 175 8.56 7.63 6.87
CA VAL A 175 7.50 8.60 7.16
C VAL A 175 7.22 9.28 5.83
N GLY A 176 6.09 8.95 5.21
CA GLY A 176 5.68 9.54 3.93
C GLY A 176 5.76 11.06 4.02
N ASN A 177 6.21 11.70 2.95
CA ASN A 177 6.07 13.14 2.82
C ASN A 177 4.58 13.45 2.94
N GLU A 178 4.18 13.98 4.10
CA GLU A 178 2.84 14.51 4.30
C GLU A 178 2.62 15.54 3.20
N ILE A 179 1.68 15.24 2.32
CA ILE A 179 1.09 16.27 1.49
C ILE A 179 0.42 17.19 2.50
N LYS A 180 0.97 18.36 2.69
CA LYS A 180 0.21 19.45 3.30
C LYS A 180 -0.95 19.70 2.34
N ASP A 181 -2.07 19.05 2.61
CA ASP A 181 -3.30 19.28 1.88
C ASP A 181 -3.63 20.76 2.00
N ASP A 182 -3.93 21.37 0.87
CA ASP A 182 -4.52 22.73 0.82
C ASP A 182 -5.84 22.84 1.63
N TYR A 183 -6.27 21.74 2.21
CA TYR A 183 -7.39 21.62 3.12
C TYR A 183 -7.13 22.30 4.49
N GLU A 184 -5.87 22.36 4.98
CA GLU A 184 -5.55 23.09 6.22
C GLU A 184 -5.53 24.60 5.99
N LYS A 185 -5.20 25.08 4.78
CA LYS A 185 -5.26 26.52 4.47
C LYS A 185 -6.66 27.13 4.53
N SER A 186 -7.71 26.32 4.44
CA SER A 186 -9.09 26.82 4.56
C SER A 186 -9.61 26.84 6.00
N LYS A 187 -8.93 26.28 6.97
CA LYS A 187 -9.27 26.32 8.40
C LYS A 187 -8.52 27.39 9.21
N GLU A 188 -7.36 27.86 8.72
CA GLU A 188 -6.57 28.88 9.44
C GLU A 188 -7.10 30.32 9.30
N ILE A 189 -8.27 30.55 8.68
CA ILE A 189 -8.87 31.90 8.63
C ILE A 189 -9.78 32.19 9.83
N ASN A 190 -10.05 31.22 10.70
CA ASN A 190 -10.78 31.44 11.94
C ASN A 190 -10.15 30.59 13.05
N GLU A 191 -9.20 31.13 13.77
CA GLU A 191 -9.04 31.01 15.21
C GLU A 191 -7.60 31.39 15.62
N ASP A 192 -7.59 32.43 16.42
CA ASP A 192 -6.41 33.01 17.05
C ASP A 192 -5.91 32.12 18.21
N GLY A 193 -4.59 31.94 18.29
CA GLY A 193 -3.89 31.65 19.53
C GLY A 193 -3.82 30.21 20.04
N GLY A 194 -2.65 29.56 19.89
CA GLY A 194 -2.28 28.43 20.74
C GLY A 194 -1.23 27.49 20.14
N ARG A 195 0.07 27.79 20.33
CA ARG A 195 1.16 26.84 20.06
C ARG A 195 1.19 25.76 21.13
N GLU A 196 0.90 24.52 20.79
CA GLU A 196 1.34 23.37 21.58
C GLU A 196 2.19 22.42 20.72
N SER A 197 3.42 22.22 21.20
CA SER A 197 4.38 21.32 20.60
C SER A 197 4.06 19.86 20.96
N PHE A 198 3.77 19.04 19.97
CA PHE A 198 3.53 17.61 20.15
C PHE A 198 4.89 16.87 20.23
N ARG A 199 5.22 16.32 21.40
CA ARG A 199 6.37 15.44 21.61
C ARG A 199 5.95 13.99 21.39
N LEU A 200 6.52 13.34 20.40
CA LEU A 200 6.42 11.90 20.19
C LEU A 200 7.18 11.14 21.28
N SER A 201 6.46 10.33 22.06
CA SER A 201 7.06 9.43 23.05
C SER A 201 7.41 8.08 22.41
N THR A 202 8.68 7.78 22.30
CA THR A 202 9.18 6.46 21.94
C THR A 202 9.06 5.51 23.14
N LYS A 203 8.17 4.52 23.07
CA LYS A 203 8.14 3.42 24.05
C LYS A 203 9.20 2.38 23.69
N LYS A 204 10.31 2.37 24.45
CA LYS A 204 11.28 1.27 24.45
C LYS A 204 10.65 0.05 25.17
N SER A 205 10.48 -1.05 24.46
CA SER A 205 10.16 -2.35 25.02
C SER A 205 11.36 -2.85 25.85
N LYS A 206 11.22 -2.93 27.16
CA LYS A 206 12.20 -3.57 28.05
C LYS A 206 11.87 -5.06 28.15
N ASN A 207 12.72 -5.87 27.55
CA ASN A 207 12.78 -7.32 27.76
C ASN A 207 13.28 -7.59 29.19
N LYS A 208 12.42 -8.13 30.07
CA LYS A 208 12.85 -8.60 31.39
C LYS A 208 13.14 -10.10 31.29
N ASN A 209 14.41 -10.45 31.26
CA ASN A 209 14.89 -11.79 31.59
C ASN A 209 14.74 -11.99 33.10
N ASN A 210 13.84 -12.87 33.50
CA ASN A 210 13.81 -13.40 34.86
C ASN A 210 14.68 -14.66 34.94
N LYS A 211 15.86 -14.54 35.52
CA LYS A 211 16.58 -15.68 36.09
C LYS A 211 15.94 -16.00 37.45
N LYS A 212 15.41 -17.20 37.57
CA LYS A 212 15.17 -17.83 38.88
C LYS A 212 16.48 -18.42 39.35
N ASN A 213 16.93 -18.03 40.53
CA ASN A 213 17.86 -18.81 41.35
C ASN A 213 17.07 -19.45 42.48
N ASP A 214 17.43 -20.71 42.65
CA ASP A 214 17.01 -21.56 43.76
C ASP A 214 17.47 -21.05 45.11
N CYS A 215 16.72 -21.37 46.16
CA CYS A 215 17.24 -22.05 47.34
C CYS A 215 16.13 -22.31 48.38
N CYS A 216 16.19 -23.53 48.86
CA CYS A 216 15.54 -24.17 50.03
C CYS A 216 14.10 -24.56 49.89
#